data_de819ebda755949a2d728b39e43e58b1
#
_entry.id   de819ebda755949a2d728b39e43e58b1
#
_cell.length_a   1.000
_cell.length_b   1.000
_cell.length_c   1.000
_cell.angle_alpha   90.00
_cell.angle_beta   90.00
_cell.angle_gamma   90.00
#
_symmetry.space_group_name_H-M   'P 1'
#
loop_
_entity.id
_entity.type
_entity.pdbx_description
1 polymer ?
#
loop_
_entity_poly.entity_id
_entity_poly.type
_entity_poly.pdbx_seq_one_letter_code
_entity_poly.pdbx_strand_id
1 'polypeptide(L)'
;MVSDFIEGVQLSEFIASKPGQRLSTFEALHLLYSLCQGLEDVHRSKEYHGDLHSDNIMIKRKGIGFEIRILDPYEWKARVREIILDDVCNLIRIFYDAIGGVKFYNRQPQEVKSIVCGLKRTLIVKKFKTAGDLRVYLENMKWSD
;
A
#
# COMPACT_ATOMS: atom_id res chain seq x y z
N MET A 1 21.09 11.93 11.79
CA MET A 1 20.43 13.14 11.49
C MET A 1 18.92 12.99 11.47
N VAL A 2 18.30 14.07 11.61
CA VAL A 2 16.87 14.08 11.71
C VAL A 2 16.23 13.91 10.34
N SER A 3 15.39 12.96 10.23
CA SER A 3 14.64 12.74 9.03
C SER A 3 13.43 13.66 8.99
N ASP A 4 13.03 14.05 7.79
CA ASP A 4 11.79 14.76 7.59
C ASP A 4 10.59 13.94 8.09
N PHE A 5 10.77 12.64 8.24
CA PHE A 5 9.72 11.76 8.75
C PHE A 5 9.38 11.98 10.20
N ILE A 6 10.18 12.74 10.94
CA ILE A 6 9.82 13.10 12.31
C ILE A 6 8.48 13.83 12.32
N GLU A 7 8.17 14.55 11.22
CA GLU A 7 6.92 15.28 11.11
C GLU A 7 5.78 14.46 10.54
N GLY A 8 6.06 13.21 10.15
CA GLY A 8 5.03 12.33 9.63
C GLY A 8 4.21 11.68 10.72
N VAL A 9 3.15 11.00 10.32
CA VAL A 9 2.29 10.26 11.23
C VAL A 9 2.18 8.82 10.77
N GLN A 10 1.76 7.94 11.67
CA GLN A 10 1.46 6.56 11.28
C GLN A 10 0.29 6.58 10.31
N LEU A 11 0.34 5.68 9.33
CA LEU A 11 -0.72 5.58 8.34
C LEU A 11 -2.07 5.29 8.99
N SER A 12 -2.10 4.44 10.01
CA SER A 12 -3.34 4.14 10.73
C SER A 12 -3.95 5.39 11.35
N GLU A 13 -3.12 6.25 11.93
CA GLU A 13 -3.60 7.50 12.51
C GLU A 13 -4.12 8.46 11.45
N PHE A 14 -3.42 8.51 10.31
CA PHE A 14 -3.84 9.36 9.22
C PHE A 14 -5.23 8.98 8.71
N ILE A 15 -5.45 7.68 8.49
CA ILE A 15 -6.74 7.19 8.02
C ILE A 15 -7.84 7.45 9.06
N ALA A 16 -7.52 7.21 10.33
CA ALA A 16 -8.49 7.40 11.41
C ALA A 16 -8.89 8.88 11.57
N SER A 17 -8.03 9.80 11.16
CA SER A 17 -8.32 11.23 11.26
C SER A 17 -9.26 11.73 10.17
N LYS A 18 -9.56 10.93 9.16
CA LYS A 18 -10.41 11.35 8.05
C LYS A 18 -11.88 11.15 8.39
N PRO A 19 -12.78 11.94 7.79
CA PRO A 19 -14.22 11.76 7.98
C PRO A 19 -14.63 10.34 7.63
N GLY A 20 -15.36 9.68 8.53
CA GLY A 20 -15.76 8.29 8.35
C GLY A 20 -14.62 7.30 8.51
N GLN A 21 -13.45 7.78 8.92
CA GLN A 21 -12.25 6.95 9.14
C GLN A 21 -11.84 6.16 7.89
N ARG A 22 -11.99 6.82 6.73
CA ARG A 22 -11.57 6.22 5.46
C ARG A 22 -11.19 7.31 4.47
N LEU A 23 -10.47 6.90 3.44
CA LEU A 23 -10.07 7.80 2.36
C LEU A 23 -11.05 7.68 1.20
N SER A 24 -11.15 8.75 0.39
CA SER A 24 -11.85 8.66 -0.89
C SER A 24 -11.09 7.68 -1.78
N THR A 25 -11.77 7.16 -2.79
CA THR A 25 -11.14 6.23 -3.72
C THR A 25 -9.95 6.87 -4.41
N PHE A 26 -10.08 8.11 -4.85
CA PHE A 26 -9.00 8.83 -5.52
C PHE A 26 -7.79 8.98 -4.61
N GLU A 27 -8.00 9.44 -3.39
CA GLU A 27 -6.91 9.62 -2.41
C GLU A 27 -6.26 8.29 -2.07
N ALA A 28 -7.05 7.23 -1.91
CA ALA A 28 -6.53 5.92 -1.58
C ALA A 28 -5.69 5.34 -2.73
N LEU A 29 -6.06 5.60 -3.97
CA LEU A 29 -5.27 5.17 -5.12
C LEU A 29 -3.92 5.86 -5.15
N HIS A 30 -3.88 7.16 -4.86
CA HIS A 30 -2.60 7.87 -4.76
C HIS A 30 -1.76 7.36 -3.59
N LEU A 31 -2.41 7.04 -2.48
CA LEU A 31 -1.70 6.43 -1.35
C LEU A 31 -1.09 5.09 -1.75
N LEU A 32 -1.88 4.25 -2.41
CA LEU A 32 -1.38 2.94 -2.85
C LEU A 32 -0.19 3.09 -3.80
N TYR A 33 -0.26 4.04 -4.72
CA TYR A 33 0.84 4.30 -5.63
C TYR A 33 2.12 4.68 -4.87
N SER A 34 1.99 5.58 -3.90
CA SER A 34 3.14 5.98 -3.07
C SER A 34 3.67 4.82 -2.24
N LEU A 35 2.78 3.97 -1.72
CA LEU A 35 3.19 2.78 -0.98
C LEU A 35 3.97 1.81 -1.86
N CYS A 36 3.54 1.64 -3.11
CA CYS A 36 4.26 0.79 -4.05
C CYS A 36 5.67 1.31 -4.30
N GLN A 37 5.82 2.62 -4.48
CA GLN A 37 7.14 3.21 -4.69
C GLN A 37 8.04 3.00 -3.47
N GLY A 38 7.49 3.23 -2.28
CA GLY A 38 8.25 3.01 -1.04
C GLY A 38 8.67 1.57 -0.86
N LEU A 39 7.77 0.64 -1.15
CA LEU A 39 8.08 -0.77 -1.00
C LEU A 39 9.11 -1.23 -2.04
N GLU A 40 9.01 -0.72 -3.28
CA GLU A 40 10.02 -1.02 -4.29
C GLU A 40 11.41 -0.60 -3.83
N ASP A 41 11.53 0.58 -3.21
CA ASP A 41 12.81 1.06 -2.72
C ASP A 41 13.36 0.15 -1.64
N VAL A 42 12.51 -0.29 -0.72
CA VAL A 42 12.91 -1.21 0.35
C VAL A 42 13.38 -2.54 -0.26
N HIS A 43 12.61 -3.09 -1.19
CA HIS A 43 12.96 -4.37 -1.83
C HIS A 43 14.24 -4.24 -2.67
N ARG A 44 14.45 -3.09 -3.31
CA ARG A 44 15.65 -2.85 -4.10
C ARG A 44 16.90 -2.84 -3.21
N SER A 45 16.75 -2.43 -1.95
CA SER A 45 17.83 -2.47 -0.97
C SER A 45 18.00 -3.85 -0.34
N LYS A 46 17.23 -4.84 -0.83
CA LYS A 46 17.26 -6.23 -0.35
C LYS A 46 16.78 -6.35 1.08
N GLU A 47 15.87 -5.47 1.45
CA GLU A 47 15.17 -5.55 2.70
C GLU A 47 13.70 -5.86 2.43
N TYR A 48 13.07 -6.59 3.32
CA TYR A 48 11.70 -7.06 3.14
C TYR A 48 11.02 -7.06 4.50
N HIS A 49 9.71 -6.95 4.52
CA HIS A 49 9.01 -6.84 5.79
C HIS A 49 8.37 -8.16 6.23
N GLY A 50 7.44 -8.66 5.47
CA GLY A 50 6.74 -9.90 5.78
C GLY A 50 5.49 -9.74 6.63
N ASP A 51 5.37 -8.64 7.35
CA ASP A 51 4.22 -8.38 8.23
C ASP A 51 3.82 -6.91 8.18
N LEU A 52 3.65 -6.41 6.97
CA LEU A 52 3.40 -5.00 6.73
C LEU A 52 1.95 -4.64 7.05
N HIS A 53 1.76 -3.59 7.83
CA HIS A 53 0.43 -3.08 8.15
C HIS A 53 0.50 -1.58 8.41
N SER A 54 -0.66 -0.95 8.61
CA SER A 54 -0.71 0.51 8.68
C SER A 54 -0.03 1.11 9.91
N ASP A 55 0.25 0.31 10.94
CA ASP A 55 0.95 0.82 12.13
C ASP A 55 2.47 0.87 11.94
N ASN A 56 3.02 0.14 10.96
CA ASN A 56 4.46 0.22 10.71
C ASN A 56 4.81 0.97 9.42
N ILE A 57 3.91 1.87 9.00
CA ILE A 57 4.16 2.78 7.89
C ILE A 57 3.95 4.21 8.39
N MET A 58 4.96 5.05 8.18
CA MET A 58 4.86 6.47 8.45
C MET A 58 4.61 7.18 7.13
N ILE A 59 3.72 8.17 7.14
CA ILE A 59 3.44 8.94 5.93
C ILE A 59 3.44 10.43 6.22
N LYS A 60 3.68 11.18 5.17
CA LYS A 60 3.64 12.63 5.19
C LYS A 60 3.10 13.07 3.83
N ARG A 61 2.14 13.99 3.85
CA ARG A 61 1.53 14.47 2.59
C ARG A 61 2.59 15.21 1.75
N LYS A 62 2.61 14.93 0.46
CA LYS A 62 3.51 15.57 -0.48
C LYS A 62 2.77 15.77 -1.80
N GLY A 63 2.23 16.97 -2.02
CA GLY A 63 1.39 17.22 -3.18
C GLY A 63 0.14 16.35 -3.12
N ILE A 64 -0.20 15.68 -4.23
CA ILE A 64 -1.32 14.75 -4.25
C ILE A 64 -0.94 13.36 -3.78
N GLY A 65 0.34 13.10 -3.61
CA GLY A 65 0.83 11.82 -3.12
C GLY A 65 1.35 11.91 -1.71
N PHE A 66 2.24 11.00 -1.37
CA PHE A 66 2.74 10.86 -0.01
C PHE A 66 4.21 10.47 -0.02
N GLU A 67 4.91 10.93 1.00
CA GLU A 67 6.23 10.44 1.34
C GLU A 67 6.04 9.29 2.31
N ILE A 68 6.68 8.16 2.04
CA ILE A 68 6.42 6.91 2.76
C ILE A 68 7.70 6.45 3.45
N ARG A 69 7.58 6.01 4.69
CA ARG A 69 8.64 5.31 5.36
C ARG A 69 8.09 4.03 5.98
N ILE A 70 8.67 2.91 5.58
CA ILE A 70 8.32 1.60 6.11
C ILE A 70 9.26 1.30 7.27
N LEU A 71 8.69 0.99 8.43
CA LEU A 71 9.45 0.75 9.64
C LEU A 71 9.81 -0.72 9.77
N ASP A 72 11.00 -0.99 10.28
CA ASP A 72 11.47 -2.32 10.67
C ASP A 72 11.50 -3.36 9.55
N PRO A 73 11.95 -3.03 8.33
CA PRO A 73 12.21 -4.07 7.35
C PRO A 73 13.49 -4.82 7.72
N TYR A 74 13.64 -6.04 7.21
CA TYR A 74 14.78 -6.90 7.52
C TYR A 74 15.49 -7.34 6.25
N GLU A 75 16.77 -7.70 6.41
CA GLU A 75 17.51 -8.43 5.38
C GLU A 75 17.19 -9.92 5.52
N TRP A 76 16.23 -10.38 4.74
CA TRP A 76 15.90 -11.79 4.71
C TRP A 76 16.85 -12.51 3.75
N LYS A 77 17.32 -13.69 4.14
CA LYS A 77 18.26 -14.47 3.31
C LYS A 77 17.64 -15.74 2.75
N ALA A 78 16.42 -16.06 3.18
CA ALA A 78 15.71 -17.23 2.71
C ALA A 78 14.26 -16.84 2.48
N ARG A 79 13.60 -17.54 1.55
CA ARG A 79 12.19 -17.34 1.25
C ARG A 79 11.85 -15.93 0.80
N VAL A 80 12.82 -15.25 0.18
CA VAL A 80 12.66 -13.85 -0.23
C VAL A 80 11.48 -13.67 -1.16
N ARG A 81 11.32 -14.57 -2.12
CA ARG A 81 10.23 -14.48 -3.08
C ARG A 81 8.87 -14.53 -2.39
N GLU A 82 8.73 -15.41 -1.41
CA GLU A 82 7.48 -15.54 -0.66
C GLU A 82 7.20 -14.29 0.17
N ILE A 83 8.25 -13.71 0.75
CA ILE A 83 8.11 -12.51 1.57
C ILE A 83 7.72 -11.32 0.71
N ILE A 84 8.28 -11.22 -0.50
CA ILE A 84 7.85 -10.18 -1.44
C ILE A 84 6.36 -10.30 -1.75
N LEU A 85 5.88 -11.52 -1.98
CA LEU A 85 4.46 -11.74 -2.22
C LEU A 85 3.62 -11.37 -0.99
N ASP A 86 4.11 -11.69 0.21
CA ASP A 86 3.43 -11.28 1.43
C ASP A 86 3.32 -9.76 1.52
N ASP A 87 4.40 -9.06 1.21
CA ASP A 87 4.42 -7.61 1.28
C ASP A 87 3.44 -6.99 0.29
N VAL A 88 3.35 -7.53 -0.92
CA VAL A 88 2.39 -7.05 -1.92
C VAL A 88 0.96 -7.29 -1.45
N CYS A 89 0.67 -8.48 -0.94
CA CYS A 89 -0.67 -8.78 -0.42
C CYS A 89 -1.03 -7.86 0.73
N ASN A 90 -0.06 -7.55 1.59
CA ASN A 90 -0.28 -6.66 2.71
C ASN A 90 -0.57 -5.23 2.25
N LEU A 91 0.10 -4.75 1.20
CA LEU A 91 -0.22 -3.43 0.65
C LEU A 91 -1.67 -3.35 0.16
N ILE A 92 -2.11 -4.40 -0.53
CA ILE A 92 -3.46 -4.43 -1.04
C ILE A 92 -4.46 -4.47 0.11
N ARG A 93 -4.14 -5.19 1.19
CA ARG A 93 -4.99 -5.20 2.38
C ARG A 93 -5.07 -3.83 3.03
N ILE A 94 -3.94 -3.12 3.10
CA ILE A 94 -3.90 -1.75 3.63
C ILE A 94 -4.80 -0.85 2.78
N PHE A 95 -4.71 -0.97 1.46
CA PHE A 95 -5.55 -0.22 0.54
C PHE A 95 -7.05 -0.51 0.77
N TYR A 96 -7.39 -1.79 0.87
CA TYR A 96 -8.77 -2.22 1.15
C TYR A 96 -9.30 -1.59 2.43
N ASP A 97 -8.50 -1.62 3.48
CA ASP A 97 -8.92 -1.04 4.76
C ASP A 97 -9.03 0.48 4.67
N ALA A 98 -8.13 1.11 3.89
CA ALA A 98 -8.12 2.57 3.75
C ALA A 98 -9.38 3.10 3.06
N ILE A 99 -9.97 2.35 2.14
CA ILE A 99 -11.19 2.78 1.47
C ILE A 99 -12.46 2.44 2.26
N GLY A 100 -12.31 1.88 3.44
CA GLY A 100 -13.42 1.61 4.34
C GLY A 100 -13.76 0.15 4.54
N GLY A 101 -12.98 -0.76 3.97
CA GLY A 101 -13.15 -2.19 4.18
C GLY A 101 -14.45 -2.73 3.62
N VAL A 102 -14.98 -3.75 4.29
CA VAL A 102 -16.13 -4.50 3.78
C VAL A 102 -17.37 -3.61 3.61
N LYS A 103 -17.54 -2.59 4.44
CA LYS A 103 -18.72 -1.72 4.38
C LYS A 103 -18.84 -0.98 3.06
N PHE A 104 -17.71 -0.67 2.43
CA PHE A 104 -17.68 0.18 1.24
C PHE A 104 -17.16 -0.53 -0.01
N TYR A 105 -16.71 -1.77 0.14
CA TYR A 105 -16.08 -2.48 -0.99
C TYR A 105 -17.03 -2.67 -2.16
N ASN A 106 -18.28 -3.03 -1.88
CA ASN A 106 -19.24 -3.28 -2.97
C ASN A 106 -19.58 -2.03 -3.77
N ARG A 107 -19.35 -0.85 -3.19
CA ARG A 107 -19.62 0.44 -3.84
C ARG A 107 -18.44 0.93 -4.65
N GLN A 108 -17.31 0.27 -4.58
CA GLN A 108 -16.11 0.70 -5.28
C GLN A 108 -16.24 0.40 -6.77
N PRO A 109 -15.57 1.21 -7.63
CA PRO A 109 -15.56 0.93 -9.05
C PRO A 109 -14.82 -0.37 -9.36
N GLN A 110 -15.07 -0.89 -10.56
CA GLN A 110 -14.47 -2.15 -10.98
C GLN A 110 -12.93 -2.10 -10.95
N GLU A 111 -12.37 -0.93 -11.24
CA GLU A 111 -10.91 -0.75 -11.21
C GLU A 111 -10.33 -1.08 -9.83
N VAL A 112 -11.01 -0.63 -8.77
CA VAL A 112 -10.59 -0.94 -7.41
C VAL A 112 -10.74 -2.43 -7.11
N LYS A 113 -11.85 -3.01 -7.50
CA LYS A 113 -12.10 -4.43 -7.26
C LYS A 113 -11.09 -5.31 -7.99
N SER A 114 -10.63 -4.85 -9.16
CA SER A 114 -9.61 -5.57 -9.93
C SER A 114 -8.25 -5.54 -9.22
N ILE A 115 -7.98 -4.52 -8.42
CA ILE A 115 -6.76 -4.46 -7.61
C ILE A 115 -6.89 -5.38 -6.39
N VAL A 116 -8.02 -5.28 -5.70
CA VAL A 116 -8.20 -5.98 -4.42
C VAL A 116 -8.38 -7.49 -4.61
N CYS A 117 -9.00 -7.89 -5.72
CA CYS A 117 -9.22 -9.32 -6.04
C CYS A 117 -9.95 -10.06 -4.91
N GLY A 118 -10.85 -9.37 -4.21
CA GLY A 118 -11.58 -9.94 -3.08
C GLY A 118 -10.68 -10.37 -1.93
N LEU A 119 -9.46 -9.83 -1.85
CA LEU A 119 -8.43 -10.21 -0.87
C LEU A 119 -8.01 -11.68 -0.97
N LYS A 120 -8.23 -12.29 -2.13
CA LYS A 120 -7.82 -13.69 -2.34
C LYS A 120 -6.36 -13.73 -2.77
N ARG A 121 -5.51 -14.27 -1.89
CA ARG A 121 -4.07 -14.31 -2.13
C ARG A 121 -3.72 -14.96 -3.46
N THR A 122 -4.38 -16.07 -3.79
CA THR A 122 -4.09 -16.78 -5.04
C THR A 122 -4.35 -15.91 -6.28
N LEU A 123 -5.34 -15.04 -6.22
CA LEU A 123 -5.63 -14.14 -7.33
C LEU A 123 -4.65 -12.97 -7.36
N ILE A 124 -4.33 -12.43 -6.19
CA ILE A 124 -3.41 -11.29 -6.09
C ILE A 124 -2.02 -11.67 -6.63
N VAL A 125 -1.48 -12.82 -6.19
CA VAL A 125 -0.13 -13.22 -6.58
C VAL A 125 -0.01 -13.63 -8.04
N LYS A 126 -1.11 -14.01 -8.67
CA LYS A 126 -1.11 -14.24 -10.12
C LYS A 126 -0.98 -12.93 -10.89
N LYS A 127 -1.53 -11.87 -10.34
CA LYS A 127 -1.62 -10.58 -11.03
C LYS A 127 -0.42 -9.68 -10.69
N PHE A 128 -0.02 -9.69 -9.43
CA PHE A 128 1.05 -8.82 -8.95
C PHE A 128 2.08 -9.65 -8.18
N LYS A 129 3.26 -9.80 -8.75
CA LYS A 129 4.33 -10.56 -8.12
C LYS A 129 5.30 -9.68 -7.37
N THR A 130 5.29 -8.39 -7.67
CA THR A 130 6.18 -7.41 -7.03
C THR A 130 5.42 -6.10 -6.85
N ALA A 131 5.97 -5.23 -6.00
CA ALA A 131 5.42 -3.88 -5.84
C ALA A 131 5.49 -3.12 -7.16
N GLY A 132 6.53 -3.37 -7.97
CA GLY A 132 6.66 -2.75 -9.29
C GLY A 132 5.54 -3.15 -10.24
N ASP A 133 5.12 -4.42 -10.21
CA ASP A 133 4.00 -4.87 -11.02
C ASP A 133 2.72 -4.11 -10.68
N LEU A 134 2.48 -3.90 -9.39
CA LEU A 134 1.31 -3.16 -8.94
C LEU A 134 1.42 -1.70 -9.33
N ARG A 135 2.60 -1.11 -9.17
CA ARG A 135 2.82 0.29 -9.55
C ARG A 135 2.54 0.51 -11.04
N VAL A 136 3.07 -0.36 -11.89
CA VAL A 136 2.86 -0.25 -13.34
C VAL A 136 1.39 -0.42 -13.69
N TYR A 137 0.70 -1.32 -13.01
CA TYR A 137 -0.74 -1.50 -13.21
C TYR A 137 -1.49 -0.19 -12.90
N LEU A 138 -1.13 0.46 -11.80
CA LEU A 138 -1.75 1.72 -11.42
C LEU A 138 -1.45 2.82 -12.44
N GLU A 139 -0.24 2.85 -12.98
CA GLU A 139 0.15 3.85 -13.99
C GLU A 139 -0.64 3.70 -15.29
N ASN A 140 -1.02 2.47 -15.63
CA ASN A 140 -1.72 2.18 -16.87
C ASN A 140 -3.24 2.16 -16.75
N MET A 141 -3.73 2.24 -15.53
CA MET A 141 -5.16 2.17 -15.31
C MET A 141 -5.77 3.57 -15.49
N LYS A 142 -7.05 3.60 -15.90
CA LYS A 142 -7.75 4.88 -16.02
C LYS A 142 -8.26 5.29 -14.65
N TRP A 143 -7.73 6.40 -14.19
CA TRP A 143 -8.12 6.95 -12.89
C TRP A 143 -9.28 7.92 -13.11
N SER A 144 -10.42 7.64 -12.50
CA SER A 144 -11.54 8.57 -12.54
C SER A 144 -11.78 9.13 -11.14
N ASP A 145 -12.10 10.40 -11.11
CA ASP A 145 -12.33 11.12 -9.85
C ASP A 145 -13.63 10.71 -9.17
#